data_87aca32dde727c6c566085360bd5dad3
#
_entry.id   87aca32dde727c6c566085360bd5dad3
#
_cell.length_a   1.000
_cell.length_b   1.000
_cell.length_c   1.000
_cell.angle_alpha   90.00
_cell.angle_beta   90.00
_cell.angle_gamma   90.00
#
_symmetry.space_group_name_H-M   'P 1'
#
loop_
_entity.id
_entity.type
_entity.pdbx_description
1 polymer ?
#
loop_
_entity_poly.entity_id
_entity_poly.type
_entity_poly.pdbx_seq_one_letter_code
_entity_poly.pdbx_strand_id
1 'polypeptide(L)'
;LALSAPGIDPSEVQLVLTAYPVGFLIGCLVARPLVSRVGHERAFFAITVLASLAASGFALTDFMPAWLCLRLLGGLAMAAMFVVCESWINLYADQHNRGRLFSIYMLTTAVAVLFGQLLLEIVGAHSPHLFAVSAATVLLSALARFVSRPWPALPAEQTEPSLADIPAQDERYGVVQLLRLAPVT
;
A
#
# COMPACT_ATOMS: atom_id res chain seq x y z
N LEU A 1 -0.13 -3.71 23.01
CA LEU A 1 0.38 -4.46 24.15
C LEU A 1 1.16 -3.59 25.11
N ALA A 2 2.23 -2.94 24.67
CA ALA A 2 2.99 -2.00 25.50
C ALA A 2 2.27 -0.64 25.65
N LEU A 3 1.45 -0.23 24.67
CA LEU A 3 0.64 0.99 24.71
C LEU A 3 -0.48 0.96 25.79
N SER A 4 -0.74 -0.20 26.40
CA SER A 4 -1.70 -0.35 27.50
C SER A 4 -0.98 -0.50 28.86
N ALA A 5 0.32 -0.31 28.92
CA ALA A 5 1.08 -0.38 30.18
C ALA A 5 0.71 0.80 31.09
N PRO A 6 0.53 0.58 32.41
CA PRO A 6 0.29 1.66 33.35
C PRO A 6 1.51 2.61 33.39
N GLY A 7 1.28 3.87 33.04
CA GLY A 7 2.33 4.90 33.05
C GLY A 7 2.66 5.54 31.69
N ILE A 8 2.02 5.09 30.58
CA ILE A 8 2.17 5.76 29.29
C ILE A 8 1.13 6.88 29.20
N ASP A 9 1.56 8.07 28.81
CA ASP A 9 0.68 9.20 28.61
C ASP A 9 -0.29 8.94 27.44
N PRO A 10 -1.59 9.14 27.59
CA PRO A 10 -2.55 9.00 26.50
C PRO A 10 -2.21 9.82 25.24
N SER A 11 -1.56 10.97 25.41
CA SER A 11 -1.08 11.81 24.31
C SER A 11 -0.01 11.11 23.45
N GLU A 12 0.90 10.36 24.08
CA GLU A 12 1.94 9.59 23.39
C GLU A 12 1.33 8.44 22.58
N VAL A 13 0.35 7.75 23.14
CA VAL A 13 -0.41 6.70 22.43
C VAL A 13 -1.08 7.26 21.19
N GLN A 14 -1.74 8.41 21.34
CA GLN A 14 -2.42 9.08 20.22
C GLN A 14 -1.44 9.51 19.14
N LEU A 15 -0.26 10.01 19.51
CA LEU A 15 0.80 10.39 18.56
C LEU A 15 1.26 9.18 17.73
N VAL A 16 1.51 8.04 18.37
CA VAL A 16 1.91 6.80 17.69
C VAL A 16 0.82 6.30 16.75
N LEU A 17 -0.45 6.38 17.16
CA LEU A 17 -1.57 5.98 16.30
C LEU A 17 -1.72 6.91 15.09
N THR A 18 -1.48 8.21 15.26
CA THR A 18 -1.58 9.21 14.18
C THR A 18 -0.43 9.11 13.18
N ALA A 19 0.72 8.56 13.56
CA ALA A 19 1.87 8.38 12.67
C ALA A 19 1.55 7.48 11.46
N TYR A 20 0.69 6.47 11.62
CA TYR A 20 0.32 5.57 10.52
C TYR A 20 -0.43 6.28 9.38
N PRO A 21 -1.51 7.04 9.60
CA PRO A 21 -2.15 7.84 8.55
C PRO A 21 -1.21 8.85 7.89
N VAL A 22 -0.32 9.49 8.65
CA VAL A 22 0.67 10.41 8.08
C VAL A 22 1.62 9.67 7.15
N GLY A 23 2.16 8.52 7.58
CA GLY A 23 2.98 7.66 6.74
C GLY A 23 2.25 7.21 5.47
N PHE A 24 0.97 6.88 5.60
CA PHE A 24 0.13 6.48 4.47
C PHE A 24 0.00 7.61 3.43
N LEU A 25 -0.25 8.85 3.84
CA LEU A 25 -0.29 10.00 2.93
C LEU A 25 1.05 10.21 2.20
N ILE A 26 2.17 10.11 2.93
CA ILE A 26 3.50 10.20 2.33
C ILE A 26 3.70 9.08 1.32
N GLY A 27 3.29 7.86 1.65
CA GLY A 27 3.38 6.69 0.77
C GLY A 27 2.64 6.88 -0.55
N CYS A 28 1.44 7.47 -0.54
CA CYS A 28 0.70 7.80 -1.76
C CYS A 28 1.48 8.74 -2.68
N LEU A 29 2.21 9.72 -2.12
CA LEU A 29 2.98 10.69 -2.89
C LEU A 29 4.28 10.09 -3.45
N VAL A 30 4.95 9.23 -2.67
CA VAL A 30 6.26 8.66 -3.01
C VAL A 30 6.14 7.45 -3.93
N ALA A 31 5.03 6.72 -3.88
CA ALA A 31 4.88 5.47 -4.63
C ALA A 31 4.97 5.65 -6.16
N ARG A 32 4.30 6.67 -6.71
CA ARG A 32 4.32 6.91 -8.18
C ARG A 32 5.73 7.20 -8.71
N PRO A 33 6.50 8.17 -8.17
CA PRO A 33 7.87 8.40 -8.62
C PRO A 33 8.80 7.21 -8.34
N LEU A 34 8.55 6.40 -7.33
CA LEU A 34 9.31 5.19 -7.08
C LEU A 34 9.10 4.18 -8.20
N VAL A 35 7.83 3.88 -8.54
CA VAL A 35 7.48 2.92 -9.60
C VAL A 35 8.05 3.37 -10.96
N SER A 36 7.95 4.66 -11.29
CA SER A 36 8.47 5.18 -12.57
C SER A 36 9.99 5.06 -12.70
N ARG A 37 10.73 5.10 -11.58
CA ARG A 37 12.21 5.01 -11.58
C ARG A 37 12.72 3.58 -11.56
N VAL A 38 12.13 2.72 -10.75
CA VAL A 38 12.68 1.37 -10.52
C VAL A 38 11.86 0.25 -11.17
N GLY A 39 10.67 0.56 -11.68
CA GLY A 39 9.72 -0.41 -12.23
C GLY A 39 8.88 -1.09 -11.15
N HIS A 40 7.75 -1.68 -11.58
CA HIS A 40 6.74 -2.26 -10.67
C HIS A 40 7.27 -3.43 -9.82
N GLU A 41 8.04 -4.34 -10.42
CA GLU A 41 8.55 -5.53 -9.70
C GLU A 41 9.52 -5.16 -8.57
N ARG A 42 10.49 -4.29 -8.88
CA ARG A 42 11.47 -3.85 -7.89
C ARG A 42 10.84 -2.99 -6.81
N ALA A 43 9.90 -2.13 -7.19
CA ALA A 43 9.13 -1.33 -6.24
C ALA A 43 8.32 -2.23 -5.30
N PHE A 44 7.60 -3.22 -5.83
CA PHE A 44 6.83 -4.19 -5.04
C PHE A 44 7.73 -4.92 -4.03
N PHE A 45 8.87 -5.45 -4.49
CA PHE A 45 9.80 -6.16 -3.61
C PHE A 45 10.35 -5.24 -2.50
N ALA A 46 10.83 -4.05 -2.85
CA ALA A 46 11.37 -3.10 -1.87
C ALA A 46 10.32 -2.70 -0.82
N ILE A 47 9.09 -2.45 -1.24
CA ILE A 47 7.98 -2.08 -0.35
C ILE A 47 7.60 -3.26 0.55
N THR A 48 7.58 -4.48 0.02
CA THR A 48 7.27 -5.71 0.79
C THR A 48 8.34 -5.93 1.87
N VAL A 49 9.62 -5.77 1.54
CA VAL A 49 10.71 -5.85 2.52
C VAL A 49 10.57 -4.76 3.59
N LEU A 50 10.28 -3.52 3.19
CA LEU A 50 10.06 -2.42 4.13
C LEU A 50 8.88 -2.70 5.08
N ALA A 51 7.76 -3.21 4.56
CA ALA A 51 6.60 -3.58 5.37
C ALA A 51 6.93 -4.70 6.37
N SER A 52 7.70 -5.72 5.93
CA SER A 52 8.14 -6.81 6.81
C SER A 52 9.06 -6.32 7.92
N LEU A 53 10.01 -5.44 7.59
CA LEU A 53 10.92 -4.84 8.58
C LEU A 53 10.15 -3.96 9.58
N ALA A 54 9.20 -3.17 9.10
CA ALA A 54 8.36 -2.36 9.99
C ALA A 54 7.52 -3.23 10.93
N ALA A 55 6.93 -4.32 10.44
CA ALA A 55 6.16 -5.26 11.26
C ALA A 55 7.03 -6.00 12.28
N SER A 56 8.22 -6.49 11.87
CA SER A 56 9.16 -7.19 12.75
C SER A 56 9.74 -6.26 13.81
N GLY A 57 9.95 -5.00 13.48
CA GLY A 57 10.54 -4.00 14.38
C GLY A 57 9.73 -3.82 15.67
N PHE A 58 8.39 -3.97 15.61
CA PHE A 58 7.55 -3.90 16.81
C PHE A 58 7.83 -5.02 17.83
N ALA A 59 8.32 -6.18 17.37
CA ALA A 59 8.69 -7.28 18.25
C ALA A 59 10.07 -7.08 18.89
N LEU A 60 10.89 -6.18 18.36
CA LEU A 60 12.30 -6.01 18.74
C LEU A 60 12.55 -4.81 19.65
N THR A 61 11.57 -3.94 19.84
CA THR A 61 11.79 -2.70 20.62
C THR A 61 10.55 -2.32 21.43
N ASP A 62 10.83 -1.84 22.66
CA ASP A 62 9.82 -1.21 23.54
C ASP A 62 10.00 0.31 23.59
N PHE A 63 10.86 0.87 22.74
CA PHE A 63 11.19 2.29 22.72
C PHE A 63 10.14 3.09 21.94
N MET A 64 9.44 4.00 22.60
CA MET A 64 8.31 4.76 22.06
C MET A 64 8.62 5.50 20.75
N PRO A 65 9.72 6.25 20.60
CA PRO A 65 10.08 6.89 19.34
C PRO A 65 10.29 5.90 18.18
N ALA A 66 10.77 4.69 18.46
CA ALA A 66 10.91 3.66 17.46
C ALA A 66 9.53 3.20 16.96
N TRP A 67 8.54 3.06 17.85
CA TRP A 67 7.17 2.72 17.46
C TRP A 67 6.55 3.78 16.56
N LEU A 68 6.80 5.06 16.83
CA LEU A 68 6.37 6.16 15.97
C LEU A 68 6.95 6.00 14.55
N CYS A 69 8.25 5.77 14.44
CA CYS A 69 8.91 5.52 13.14
C CYS A 69 8.37 4.29 12.44
N LEU A 70 8.20 3.18 13.16
CA LEU A 70 7.68 1.92 12.60
C LEU A 70 6.24 2.07 12.10
N ARG A 71 5.39 2.81 12.80
CA ARG A 71 4.02 3.14 12.38
C ARG A 71 4.01 3.98 11.11
N LEU A 72 4.86 5.00 11.06
CA LEU A 72 5.01 5.85 9.88
C LEU A 72 5.50 5.05 8.68
N LEU A 73 6.54 4.23 8.84
CA LEU A 73 7.05 3.34 7.79
C LEU A 73 6.03 2.28 7.36
N GLY A 74 5.28 1.71 8.29
CA GLY A 74 4.21 0.77 7.99
C GLY A 74 3.09 1.39 7.18
N GLY A 75 2.65 2.61 7.53
CA GLY A 75 1.68 3.36 6.76
C GLY A 75 2.17 3.68 5.36
N LEU A 76 3.41 4.17 5.23
CA LEU A 76 4.05 4.44 3.96
C LEU A 76 4.12 3.20 3.07
N ALA A 77 4.59 2.09 3.61
CA ALA A 77 4.69 0.82 2.89
C ALA A 77 3.32 0.32 2.43
N MET A 78 2.29 0.43 3.27
CA MET A 78 0.93 -0.01 2.92
C MET A 78 0.35 0.81 1.77
N ALA A 79 0.44 2.15 1.83
CA ALA A 79 -0.02 3.02 0.76
C ALA A 79 0.73 2.76 -0.55
N ALA A 80 2.06 2.66 -0.47
CA ALA A 80 2.88 2.37 -1.63
C ALA A 80 2.53 1.01 -2.26
N MET A 81 2.21 0.00 -1.45
CA MET A 81 1.77 -1.31 -1.93
C MET A 81 0.46 -1.21 -2.72
N PHE A 82 -0.54 -0.47 -2.22
CA PHE A 82 -1.80 -0.25 -2.94
C PHE A 82 -1.54 0.43 -4.29
N VAL A 83 -0.77 1.52 -4.30
CA VAL A 83 -0.45 2.26 -5.54
C VAL A 83 0.25 1.37 -6.56
N VAL A 84 1.22 0.54 -6.13
CA VAL A 84 1.92 -0.39 -7.03
C VAL A 84 0.97 -1.43 -7.60
N CYS A 85 0.14 -2.05 -6.76
CA CYS A 85 -0.83 -3.06 -7.20
C CYS A 85 -1.86 -2.49 -8.17
N GLU A 86 -2.43 -1.33 -7.86
CA GLU A 86 -3.42 -0.66 -8.71
C GLU A 86 -2.80 -0.19 -10.04
N SER A 87 -1.60 0.37 -9.99
CA SER A 87 -0.85 0.74 -11.19
C SER A 87 -0.58 -0.48 -12.06
N TRP A 88 -0.22 -1.60 -11.44
CA TRP A 88 0.05 -2.85 -12.15
C TRP A 88 -1.22 -3.41 -12.81
N ILE A 89 -2.34 -3.44 -12.08
CA ILE A 89 -3.65 -3.84 -12.64
C ILE A 89 -4.01 -2.95 -13.83
N ASN A 90 -3.83 -1.64 -13.72
CA ASN A 90 -4.11 -0.71 -14.80
C ASN A 90 -3.30 -0.97 -16.07
N LEU A 91 -2.04 -1.43 -15.95
CA LEU A 91 -1.20 -1.77 -17.11
C LEU A 91 -1.73 -2.99 -17.89
N TYR A 92 -2.40 -3.93 -17.22
CA TYR A 92 -2.93 -5.14 -17.85
C TYR A 92 -4.44 -5.09 -18.10
N ALA A 93 -5.10 -4.04 -17.62
CA ALA A 93 -6.52 -3.84 -17.80
C ALA A 93 -6.81 -3.24 -19.19
N ASP A 94 -7.59 -3.97 -19.98
CA ASP A 94 -8.21 -3.49 -21.21
C ASP A 94 -9.57 -2.86 -20.90
N GLN A 95 -10.11 -2.05 -21.82
CA GLN A 95 -11.41 -1.39 -21.66
C GLN A 95 -12.55 -2.37 -21.34
N HIS A 96 -12.47 -3.60 -21.86
CA HIS A 96 -13.50 -4.62 -21.66
C HIS A 96 -13.36 -5.37 -20.33
N ASN A 97 -12.16 -5.53 -19.79
CA ASN A 97 -11.90 -6.35 -18.60
C ASN A 97 -11.57 -5.53 -17.34
N ARG A 98 -11.35 -4.22 -17.47
CA ARG A 98 -10.93 -3.33 -16.38
C ARG A 98 -11.83 -3.42 -15.15
N GLY A 99 -13.15 -3.33 -15.36
CA GLY A 99 -14.13 -3.43 -14.27
C GLY A 99 -14.03 -4.77 -13.53
N ARG A 100 -13.91 -5.87 -14.29
CA ARG A 100 -13.77 -7.22 -13.73
C ARG A 100 -12.49 -7.38 -12.92
N LEU A 101 -11.34 -6.91 -13.43
CA LEU A 101 -10.05 -6.99 -12.73
C LEU A 101 -10.08 -6.21 -11.43
N PHE A 102 -10.60 -4.97 -11.45
CA PHE A 102 -10.75 -4.17 -10.25
C PHE A 102 -11.72 -4.80 -9.24
N SER A 103 -12.83 -5.38 -9.69
CA SER A 103 -13.78 -6.08 -8.81
C SER A 103 -13.11 -7.28 -8.11
N ILE A 104 -12.33 -8.06 -8.85
CA ILE A 104 -11.59 -9.21 -8.29
C ILE A 104 -10.54 -8.70 -7.27
N TYR A 105 -9.81 -7.64 -7.59
CA TYR A 105 -8.84 -7.03 -6.70
C TYR A 105 -9.49 -6.55 -5.39
N MET A 106 -10.59 -5.81 -5.48
CA MET A 106 -11.33 -5.32 -4.32
C MET A 106 -11.89 -6.47 -3.47
N LEU A 107 -12.47 -7.50 -4.12
CA LEU A 107 -12.96 -8.69 -3.42
C LEU A 107 -11.81 -9.42 -2.70
N THR A 108 -10.69 -9.63 -3.38
CA THR A 108 -9.51 -10.27 -2.78
C THR A 108 -8.99 -9.49 -1.59
N THR A 109 -8.93 -8.15 -1.70
CA THR A 109 -8.52 -7.28 -0.61
C THR A 109 -9.49 -7.37 0.58
N ALA A 110 -10.81 -7.35 0.35
CA ALA A 110 -11.81 -7.49 1.39
C ALA A 110 -11.70 -8.84 2.10
N VAL A 111 -11.56 -9.93 1.33
CA VAL A 111 -11.37 -11.29 1.87
C VAL A 111 -10.06 -11.37 2.68
N ALA A 112 -8.97 -10.78 2.20
CA ALA A 112 -7.70 -10.75 2.94
C ALA A 112 -7.81 -10.00 4.27
N VAL A 113 -8.53 -8.87 4.30
CA VAL A 113 -8.81 -8.13 5.54
C VAL A 113 -9.63 -8.98 6.51
N LEU A 114 -10.67 -9.65 6.03
CA LEU A 114 -11.49 -10.56 6.86
C LEU A 114 -10.64 -11.68 7.46
N PHE A 115 -9.81 -12.35 6.64
CA PHE A 115 -8.89 -13.37 7.13
C PHE A 115 -7.88 -12.83 8.15
N GLY A 116 -7.37 -11.61 7.92
CA GLY A 116 -6.48 -10.94 8.88
C GLY A 116 -7.15 -10.71 10.23
N GLN A 117 -8.41 -10.29 10.25
CA GLN A 117 -9.19 -10.12 11.50
C GLN A 117 -9.44 -11.46 12.21
N LEU A 118 -9.82 -12.50 11.47
CA LEU A 118 -9.99 -13.84 12.03
C LEU A 118 -8.69 -14.39 12.60
N LEU A 119 -7.58 -14.20 11.91
CA LEU A 119 -6.26 -14.61 12.38
C LEU A 119 -5.87 -13.90 13.68
N LEU A 120 -6.16 -12.59 13.77
CA LEU A 120 -5.93 -11.79 14.96
C LEU A 120 -6.74 -12.31 16.16
N GLU A 121 -7.99 -12.71 15.92
CA GLU A 121 -8.86 -13.30 16.95
C GLU A 121 -8.32 -14.66 17.43
N ILE A 122 -7.92 -15.54 16.50
CA ILE A 122 -7.41 -16.89 16.81
C ILE A 122 -6.06 -16.83 17.54
N VAL A 123 -5.13 -16.01 17.06
CA VAL A 123 -3.78 -15.88 17.65
C VAL A 123 -3.83 -15.11 18.96
N GLY A 124 -4.84 -14.25 19.11
CA GLY A 124 -5.02 -13.35 20.25
C GLY A 124 -4.17 -12.08 20.10
N ALA A 125 -4.82 -10.94 20.27
CA ALA A 125 -4.17 -9.61 20.13
C ALA A 125 -3.01 -9.37 21.12
N HIS A 126 -2.88 -10.18 22.16
CA HIS A 126 -1.83 -10.10 23.17
C HIS A 126 -0.70 -11.13 23.00
N SER A 127 -0.74 -11.92 21.93
CA SER A 127 0.28 -12.92 21.65
C SER A 127 1.59 -12.27 21.21
N PRO A 128 2.75 -12.65 21.80
CA PRO A 128 4.05 -12.19 21.35
C PRO A 128 4.38 -12.65 19.92
N HIS A 129 3.70 -13.68 19.44
CA HIS A 129 3.91 -14.25 18.10
C HIS A 129 3.19 -13.48 16.99
N LEU A 130 2.28 -12.54 17.34
CA LEU A 130 1.47 -11.81 16.36
C LEU A 130 2.32 -11.08 15.32
N PHE A 131 3.36 -10.40 15.76
CA PHE A 131 4.28 -9.66 14.88
C PHE A 131 5.10 -10.60 13.99
N ALA A 132 5.53 -11.74 14.54
CA ALA A 132 6.26 -12.75 13.76
C ALA A 132 5.38 -13.37 12.67
N VAL A 133 4.13 -13.71 12.98
CA VAL A 133 3.15 -14.22 12.01
C VAL A 133 2.87 -13.18 10.92
N SER A 134 2.68 -11.92 11.31
CA SER A 134 2.47 -10.82 10.37
C SER A 134 3.66 -10.63 9.43
N ALA A 135 4.88 -10.57 9.96
CA ALA A 135 6.10 -10.44 9.17
C ALA A 135 6.32 -11.64 8.23
N ALA A 136 6.08 -12.87 8.73
CA ALA A 136 6.19 -14.10 7.93
C ALA A 136 5.20 -14.10 6.77
N THR A 137 3.95 -13.66 6.97
CA THR A 137 2.93 -13.57 5.92
C THR A 137 3.35 -12.60 4.82
N VAL A 138 3.90 -11.44 5.19
CA VAL A 138 4.39 -10.44 4.24
C VAL A 138 5.61 -10.96 3.48
N LEU A 139 6.57 -11.61 4.15
CA LEU A 139 7.72 -12.23 3.49
C LEU A 139 7.32 -13.37 2.56
N LEU A 140 6.34 -14.18 2.94
CA LEU A 140 5.81 -15.25 2.09
C LEU A 140 5.22 -14.70 0.80
N SER A 141 4.58 -13.54 0.83
CA SER A 141 4.07 -12.88 -0.38
C SER A 141 5.20 -12.47 -1.34
N ALA A 142 6.33 -11.99 -0.81
CA ALA A 142 7.51 -11.66 -1.61
C ALA A 142 8.13 -12.92 -2.22
N LEU A 143 8.23 -14.01 -1.46
CA LEU A 143 8.73 -15.31 -1.94
C LEU A 143 7.82 -15.91 -3.01
N ALA A 144 6.51 -15.87 -2.82
CA ALA A 144 5.53 -16.34 -3.79
C ALA A 144 5.71 -15.62 -5.14
N ARG A 145 6.02 -14.31 -5.11
CA ARG A 145 6.32 -13.55 -6.33
C ARG A 145 7.63 -14.00 -7.00
N PHE A 146 8.63 -14.39 -6.23
CA PHE A 146 9.91 -14.88 -6.75
C PHE A 146 9.78 -16.25 -7.45
N VAL A 147 8.89 -17.11 -6.92
CA VAL A 147 8.61 -18.45 -7.46
C VAL A 147 7.64 -18.38 -8.65
N SER A 148 6.82 -17.34 -8.72
CA SER A 148 5.88 -17.15 -9.83
C SER A 148 6.64 -16.88 -11.13
N ARG A 149 6.16 -17.45 -12.24
CA ARG A 149 6.73 -17.22 -13.58
C ARG A 149 6.83 -15.73 -13.89
N PRO A 150 7.85 -15.30 -14.65
CA PRO A 150 7.93 -13.92 -15.14
C PRO A 150 6.59 -13.53 -15.77
N TRP A 151 6.09 -12.35 -15.41
CA TRP A 151 4.89 -11.81 -16.01
C TRP A 151 5.09 -11.65 -17.51
N PRO A 152 4.09 -11.92 -18.36
CA PRO A 152 4.21 -11.69 -19.79
C PRO A 152 4.72 -10.27 -20.05
N ALA A 153 5.64 -10.12 -21.00
CA ALA A 153 6.11 -8.80 -21.40
C ALA A 153 4.91 -7.93 -21.80
N LEU A 154 4.91 -6.68 -21.36
CA LEU A 154 3.88 -5.71 -21.79
C LEU A 154 3.85 -5.68 -23.32
N PRO A 155 2.67 -5.66 -23.96
CA PRO A 155 2.57 -5.36 -25.38
C PRO A 155 3.29 -4.03 -25.64
N ALA A 156 4.12 -3.99 -26.66
CA ALA A 156 4.96 -2.82 -27.00
C ALA A 156 4.16 -1.51 -27.20
N GLU A 157 2.83 -1.64 -27.39
CA GLU A 157 1.90 -0.55 -27.64
C GLU A 157 1.40 0.16 -26.35
N GLN A 158 1.74 -0.36 -25.16
CA GLN A 158 1.32 0.22 -23.86
C GLN A 158 2.46 0.89 -23.09
N THR A 159 3.56 1.19 -23.76
CA THR A 159 4.53 2.15 -23.22
C THR A 159 3.80 3.49 -23.13
N GLU A 160 3.60 4.00 -21.91
CA GLU A 160 2.95 5.30 -21.71
C GLU A 160 3.51 6.29 -22.70
N PRO A 161 2.68 7.00 -23.49
CA PRO A 161 3.18 8.07 -24.34
C PRO A 161 4.01 9.00 -23.46
N SER A 162 5.22 9.28 -23.86
CA SER A 162 6.06 10.28 -23.21
C SER A 162 5.22 11.53 -23.02
N LEU A 163 5.35 12.22 -21.89
CA LEU A 163 4.70 13.54 -21.70
C LEU A 163 4.96 14.51 -22.87
N ALA A 164 6.01 14.24 -23.65
CA ALA A 164 6.34 14.97 -24.88
C ALA A 164 5.42 14.61 -26.08
N ASP A 165 4.75 13.45 -26.05
CA ASP A 165 3.87 12.97 -27.13
C ASP A 165 2.39 13.31 -26.87
N ILE A 166 2.07 13.89 -25.72
CA ILE A 166 0.73 14.43 -25.43
C ILE A 166 0.66 15.76 -26.22
N PRO A 167 -0.09 15.81 -27.34
CA PRO A 167 -0.33 17.10 -27.98
C PRO A 167 -0.93 18.00 -26.91
N ALA A 168 -0.48 19.25 -26.83
CA ALA A 168 -1.02 20.26 -25.94
C ALA A 168 -2.52 20.41 -26.26
N GLN A 169 -3.31 19.45 -25.76
CA GLN A 169 -4.75 19.46 -25.92
C GLN A 169 -5.30 20.44 -24.91
N ASP A 170 -5.59 21.60 -25.51
CA ASP A 170 -6.70 22.48 -25.18
C ASP A 170 -7.10 22.42 -23.68
N GLU A 171 -6.69 23.42 -22.94
CA GLU A 171 -7.04 23.68 -21.54
C GLU A 171 -8.56 23.72 -21.26
N ARG A 172 -9.40 23.23 -22.18
CA ARG A 172 -10.85 23.31 -22.13
C ARG A 172 -11.51 22.33 -21.18
N TYR A 173 -10.78 21.36 -20.64
CA TYR A 173 -11.34 20.39 -19.69
C TYR A 173 -10.76 20.53 -18.28
N GLY A 174 -10.50 21.75 -17.86
CA GLY A 174 -10.14 22.04 -16.47
C GLY A 174 -11.30 21.71 -15.51
N VAL A 175 -10.94 21.25 -14.30
CA VAL A 175 -11.88 20.93 -13.19
C VAL A 175 -12.94 22.03 -13.00
N VAL A 176 -12.62 23.28 -13.30
CA VAL A 176 -13.52 24.44 -13.23
C VAL A 176 -14.70 24.34 -14.22
N GLN A 177 -14.50 23.75 -15.41
CA GLN A 177 -15.60 23.55 -16.36
C GLN A 177 -16.50 22.39 -15.97
N LEU A 178 -15.95 21.32 -15.40
CA LEU A 178 -16.75 20.21 -14.86
C LEU A 178 -17.63 20.67 -13.71
N LEU A 179 -17.15 21.58 -12.86
CA LEU A 179 -17.93 22.18 -11.78
C LEU A 179 -19.03 23.14 -12.29
N ARG A 180 -18.86 23.77 -13.46
CA ARG A 180 -19.89 24.62 -14.10
C ARG A 180 -20.99 23.83 -14.79
N LEU A 181 -20.71 22.58 -15.19
CA LEU A 181 -21.67 21.72 -15.87
C LEU A 181 -22.46 20.82 -14.91
N ALA A 182 -22.10 20.77 -13.62
CA ALA A 182 -22.88 20.08 -12.61
C ALA A 182 -24.15 20.91 -12.33
N PRO A 183 -25.35 20.42 -12.69
CA PRO A 183 -26.59 21.12 -12.36
C PRO A 183 -26.73 21.11 -10.83
N VAL A 184 -26.76 22.29 -10.23
CA VAL A 184 -27.17 22.49 -8.85
C VAL A 184 -28.68 22.28 -8.82
N THR A 185 -29.12 21.07 -8.46
CA THR A 185 -30.49 20.76 -8.09
C THR A 185 -30.59 20.56 -6.60
#